data_e323cced2cce1dcc039a01388750ecca
#
_entry.id   e323cced2cce1dcc039a01388750ecca
#
_cell.length_a   1.000
_cell.length_b   1.000
_cell.length_c   1.000
_cell.angle_alpha   90.00
_cell.angle_beta   90.00
_cell.angle_gamma   90.00
#
_symmetry.space_group_name_H-M   'P 1'
#
loop_
_entity.id
_entity.type
_entity.pdbx_description
1 polymer ?
#
loop_
_entity_poly.entity_id
_entity_poly.type
_entity_poly.pdbx_seq_one_letter_code
_entity_poly.pdbx_strand_id
1 'polypeptide(L)'
;MRPGEDSLRSEWARWYVEQGIALVVIEPGNKIPKGKAWQRPGGYYTDAAQAEAFWSKHPKHNMGAVLGPSRVCSLDVDDVPSTRQVLWDCLGLDLDALPVAYPTVVGNPERFRILFQVPDGVELSRHSLSWPNEKDPDGSKFKLAQAAILAAKEKGDAEQQTKMQVLADSLKRFTVFELRAGLVQDVLPPSIHPGTGRPYTWRNPPKGEGLPVLPDNLLNIWKNWGIFKRDAEAACPWAPVQKPKKVT
;
A
#
# COMPACT_ATOMS: atom_id res chain seq x y z
N MET A 1 -7.37 -0.28 26.46
CA MET A 1 -8.21 -1.31 25.78
C MET A 1 -8.50 -0.83 24.36
N ARG A 2 -8.44 -1.71 23.36
CA ARG A 2 -8.75 -1.37 21.95
C ARG A 2 -10.22 -0.96 21.82
N PRO A 3 -10.53 0.13 21.07
CA PRO A 3 -11.91 0.54 20.79
C PRO A 3 -12.69 -0.53 20.01
N GLY A 4 -14.01 -0.58 20.21
CA GLY A 4 -14.92 -1.41 19.43
C GLY A 4 -15.18 -0.86 18.02
N GLU A 5 -15.87 -1.63 17.18
CA GLU A 5 -16.20 -1.18 15.81
C GLU A 5 -17.10 0.07 15.81
N ASP A 6 -17.99 0.20 16.80
CA ASP A 6 -18.90 1.35 16.95
C ASP A 6 -18.30 2.54 17.70
N SER A 7 -17.04 2.44 18.14
CA SER A 7 -16.35 3.52 18.86
C SER A 7 -16.11 4.73 17.96
N LEU A 8 -16.06 5.91 18.58
CA LEU A 8 -15.79 7.17 17.89
C LEU A 8 -14.37 7.17 17.29
N ARG A 9 -14.20 7.89 16.20
CA ARG A 9 -12.86 8.05 15.58
C ARG A 9 -11.85 8.69 16.53
N SER A 10 -12.28 9.55 17.42
CA SER A 10 -11.42 10.15 18.45
C SER A 10 -10.87 9.11 19.43
N GLU A 11 -11.65 8.12 19.82
CA GLU A 11 -11.21 7.02 20.67
C GLU A 11 -10.17 6.14 19.94
N TRP A 12 -10.40 5.86 18.67
CA TRP A 12 -9.42 5.16 17.81
C TRP A 12 -8.13 5.96 17.64
N ALA A 13 -8.24 7.28 17.41
CA ALA A 13 -7.06 8.14 17.26
C ALA A 13 -6.21 8.15 18.54
N ARG A 14 -6.85 8.32 19.70
CA ARG A 14 -6.18 8.20 20.98
C ARG A 14 -5.48 6.86 21.14
N TRP A 15 -6.22 5.77 20.92
CA TRP A 15 -5.70 4.42 21.09
C TRP A 15 -4.50 4.15 20.17
N TYR A 16 -4.54 4.53 18.89
CA TYR A 16 -3.41 4.34 17.98
C TYR A 16 -2.15 5.04 18.47
N VAL A 17 -2.29 6.29 18.93
CA VAL A 17 -1.13 7.03 19.45
C VAL A 17 -0.60 6.41 20.75
N GLU A 18 -1.45 5.91 21.63
CA GLU A 18 -1.07 5.13 22.82
C GLU A 18 -0.33 3.83 22.44
N GLN A 19 -0.56 3.26 21.26
CA GLN A 19 0.19 2.13 20.72
C GLN A 19 1.49 2.54 19.98
N GLY A 20 1.90 3.81 20.06
CA GLY A 20 3.09 4.33 19.40
C GLY A 20 2.94 4.63 17.91
N ILE A 21 1.71 4.64 17.39
CA ILE A 21 1.42 4.93 15.98
C ILE A 21 1.22 6.44 15.80
N ALA A 22 2.14 7.09 15.10
CA ALA A 22 2.00 8.49 14.69
C ALA A 22 0.90 8.63 13.63
N LEU A 23 -0.06 9.53 13.86
CA LEU A 23 -1.24 9.69 13.02
C LEU A 23 -1.19 10.95 12.15
N VAL A 24 -1.52 10.80 10.88
CA VAL A 24 -1.75 11.92 9.96
C VAL A 24 -3.22 12.05 9.63
N VAL A 25 -3.65 13.31 9.45
CA VAL A 25 -5.01 13.66 9.03
C VAL A 25 -5.16 13.46 7.53
N ILE A 26 -6.24 12.82 7.14
CA ILE A 26 -6.64 12.66 5.74
C ILE A 26 -8.05 13.21 5.57
N GLU A 27 -8.24 14.10 4.61
CA GLU A 27 -9.55 14.69 4.34
C GLU A 27 -10.60 13.64 3.98
N PRO A 28 -11.88 13.84 4.27
CA PRO A 28 -12.95 12.93 3.87
C PRO A 28 -12.92 12.65 2.37
N GLY A 29 -13.14 11.40 1.98
CA GLY A 29 -13.12 10.98 0.58
C GLY A 29 -11.73 10.84 -0.04
N ASN A 30 -10.66 11.01 0.74
CA ASN A 30 -9.28 10.86 0.28
C ASN A 30 -8.57 9.68 0.97
N LYS A 31 -7.48 9.23 0.33
CA LYS A 31 -6.52 8.25 0.88
C LYS A 31 -5.17 8.88 1.19
N ILE A 32 -4.92 10.08 0.72
CA ILE A 32 -3.62 10.76 0.78
C ILE A 32 -3.79 12.05 1.57
N PRO A 33 -2.90 12.33 2.53
CA PRO A 33 -2.88 13.59 3.25
C PRO A 33 -2.61 14.76 2.29
N LYS A 34 -3.15 15.94 2.62
CA LYS A 34 -2.94 17.14 1.82
C LYS A 34 -1.52 17.68 1.97
N GLY A 35 -0.88 17.96 0.83
CA GLY A 35 0.47 18.51 0.79
C GLY A 35 1.55 17.51 1.28
N LYS A 36 2.71 18.02 1.70
CA LYS A 36 3.86 17.22 2.15
C LYS A 36 4.28 17.52 3.61
N ALA A 37 3.61 18.44 4.30
CA ALA A 37 3.97 18.83 5.66
C ALA A 37 3.90 17.65 6.64
N TRP A 38 3.02 16.71 6.40
CA TRP A 38 2.84 15.50 7.20
C TRP A 38 4.09 14.59 7.26
N GLN A 39 5.06 14.77 6.38
CA GLN A 39 6.31 13.99 6.37
C GLN A 39 7.36 14.51 7.36
N ARG A 40 7.05 15.59 8.09
CA ARG A 40 7.97 16.25 9.03
C ARG A 40 7.42 16.22 10.45
N PRO A 41 8.27 16.28 11.48
CA PRO A 41 7.82 16.50 12.86
C PRO A 41 6.87 17.70 12.93
N GLY A 42 5.78 17.56 13.69
CA GLY A 42 4.68 18.54 13.77
C GLY A 42 3.61 18.41 12.68
N GLY A 43 3.82 17.62 11.64
CA GLY A 43 2.82 17.33 10.60
C GLY A 43 1.95 16.08 10.87
N TYR A 44 2.19 15.41 11.98
CA TYR A 44 1.46 14.24 12.46
C TYR A 44 1.33 14.26 13.99
N TYR A 45 0.36 13.54 14.52
CA TYR A 45 0.09 13.46 15.96
C TYR A 45 0.85 12.31 16.59
N THR A 46 1.58 12.62 17.67
CA THR A 46 2.25 11.66 18.56
C THR A 46 1.80 11.82 20.02
N ASP A 47 0.92 12.80 20.29
CA ASP A 47 0.26 13.01 21.56
C ASP A 47 -1.20 12.54 21.47
N ALA A 48 -1.58 11.62 22.37
CA ALA A 48 -2.87 10.96 22.34
C ALA A 48 -4.03 11.93 22.60
N ALA A 49 -3.83 12.91 23.52
CA ALA A 49 -4.88 13.88 23.85
C ALA A 49 -5.10 14.86 22.69
N GLN A 50 -4.05 15.29 22.00
CA GLN A 50 -4.17 16.15 20.83
C GLN A 50 -4.85 15.42 19.67
N ALA A 51 -4.50 14.14 19.43
CA ALA A 51 -5.16 13.32 18.43
C ALA A 51 -6.65 13.17 18.73
N GLU A 52 -7.01 12.77 19.94
CA GLU A 52 -8.40 12.67 20.38
C GLU A 52 -9.17 13.98 20.18
N ALA A 53 -8.59 15.12 20.62
CA ALA A 53 -9.21 16.44 20.49
C ALA A 53 -9.44 16.84 19.03
N PHE A 54 -8.50 16.50 18.12
CA PHE A 54 -8.69 16.77 16.69
C PHE A 54 -9.86 15.98 16.12
N TRP A 55 -9.88 14.63 16.27
CA TRP A 55 -10.93 13.81 15.70
C TRP A 55 -12.29 13.98 16.40
N SER A 56 -12.33 14.46 17.64
CA SER A 56 -13.58 14.89 18.28
C SER A 56 -14.20 16.09 17.58
N LYS A 57 -13.39 17.07 17.17
CA LYS A 57 -13.84 18.25 16.41
C LYS A 57 -14.09 17.96 14.94
N HIS A 58 -13.39 16.97 14.38
CA HIS A 58 -13.39 16.63 12.96
C HIS A 58 -13.73 15.15 12.72
N PRO A 59 -14.89 14.64 13.13
CA PRO A 59 -15.21 13.21 13.16
C PRO A 59 -15.32 12.57 11.76
N LYS A 60 -15.37 13.37 10.69
CA LYS A 60 -15.44 12.87 9.30
C LYS A 60 -14.06 12.66 8.66
N HIS A 61 -12.99 13.22 9.25
CA HIS A 61 -11.65 13.05 8.69
C HIS A 61 -11.15 11.63 8.86
N ASN A 62 -10.53 11.11 7.81
CA ASN A 62 -9.80 9.84 7.84
C ASN A 62 -8.49 10.00 8.60
N MET A 63 -7.90 8.87 8.99
CA MET A 63 -6.60 8.82 9.67
C MET A 63 -5.66 7.83 8.99
N GLY A 64 -4.38 8.13 9.00
CA GLY A 64 -3.34 7.25 8.49
C GLY A 64 -2.17 7.12 9.47
N ALA A 65 -1.58 5.94 9.56
CA ALA A 65 -0.31 5.75 10.25
C ALA A 65 0.82 6.34 9.42
N VAL A 66 1.68 7.17 10.00
CA VAL A 66 2.95 7.58 9.37
C VAL A 66 4.00 6.55 9.73
N LEU A 67 4.42 5.72 8.78
CA LEU A 67 5.11 4.47 9.07
C LEU A 67 6.48 4.66 9.72
N GLY A 68 7.31 5.58 9.21
CA GLY A 68 8.65 5.81 9.74
C GLY A 68 8.67 6.21 11.22
N PRO A 69 8.01 7.32 11.62
CA PRO A 69 7.91 7.73 13.02
C PRO A 69 7.27 6.68 13.93
N SER A 70 6.37 5.86 13.40
CA SER A 70 5.70 4.78 14.14
C SER A 70 6.57 3.52 14.28
N ARG A 71 7.71 3.43 13.61
CA ARG A 71 8.48 2.19 13.48
C ARG A 71 7.64 1.04 12.95
N VAL A 72 6.71 1.33 12.03
CA VAL A 72 5.79 0.38 11.40
C VAL A 72 6.20 0.16 9.95
N CYS A 73 6.02 -1.06 9.47
CA CYS A 73 6.09 -1.41 8.05
C CYS A 73 4.89 -2.27 7.67
N SER A 74 4.61 -2.37 6.39
CA SER A 74 3.48 -3.17 5.91
C SER A 74 3.76 -3.88 4.60
N LEU A 75 3.09 -5.04 4.41
CA LEU A 75 2.90 -5.70 3.13
C LEU A 75 1.51 -5.30 2.62
N ASP A 76 1.46 -4.46 1.58
CA ASP A 76 0.23 -4.01 0.92
C ASP A 76 -0.04 -4.90 -0.30
N VAL A 77 -1.02 -5.77 -0.20
CA VAL A 77 -1.38 -6.75 -1.23
C VAL A 77 -2.39 -6.13 -2.18
N ASP A 78 -1.94 -5.74 -3.37
CA ASP A 78 -2.77 -5.10 -4.40
C ASP A 78 -3.43 -6.10 -5.34
N ASP A 79 -2.75 -7.23 -5.64
CA ASP A 79 -3.29 -8.35 -6.40
C ASP A 79 -3.03 -9.67 -5.67
N VAL A 80 -4.08 -10.22 -5.08
CA VAL A 80 -3.99 -11.40 -4.20
C VAL A 80 -3.50 -12.64 -4.96
N PRO A 81 -4.02 -12.99 -6.16
CA PRO A 81 -3.54 -14.17 -6.90
C PRO A 81 -2.05 -14.10 -7.24
N SER A 82 -1.60 -12.98 -7.79
CA SER A 82 -0.19 -12.80 -8.18
C SER A 82 0.73 -12.75 -6.96
N THR A 83 0.31 -12.09 -5.88
CA THR A 83 1.09 -12.06 -4.63
C THR A 83 1.25 -13.46 -4.04
N ARG A 84 0.16 -14.24 -4.01
CA ARG A 84 0.20 -15.63 -3.55
C ARG A 84 1.19 -16.45 -4.35
N GLN A 85 1.13 -16.37 -5.68
CA GLN A 85 2.05 -17.07 -6.57
C GLN A 85 3.50 -16.67 -6.28
N VAL A 86 3.82 -15.38 -6.27
CA VAL A 86 5.18 -14.88 -6.05
C VAL A 86 5.75 -15.31 -4.71
N LEU A 87 4.96 -15.14 -3.62
CA LEU A 87 5.44 -15.50 -2.28
C LEU A 87 5.64 -17.00 -2.14
N TRP A 88 4.78 -17.81 -2.78
CA TRP A 88 4.94 -19.26 -2.77
C TRP A 88 6.13 -19.70 -3.61
N ASP A 89 6.23 -19.28 -4.86
CA ASP A 89 7.24 -19.74 -5.81
C ASP A 89 8.66 -19.28 -5.42
N CYS A 90 8.78 -18.05 -4.89
CA CYS A 90 10.09 -17.49 -4.55
C CYS A 90 10.54 -17.81 -3.11
N LEU A 91 9.60 -18.10 -2.18
CA LEU A 91 9.90 -18.18 -0.75
C LEU A 91 9.28 -19.38 -0.03
N GLY A 92 8.37 -20.11 -0.67
CA GLY A 92 7.54 -21.12 0.01
C GLY A 92 6.64 -20.53 1.09
N LEU A 93 6.29 -19.23 0.99
CA LEU A 93 5.49 -18.52 1.98
C LEU A 93 4.01 -18.55 1.61
N ASP A 94 3.18 -19.07 2.51
CA ASP A 94 1.73 -19.06 2.35
C ASP A 94 1.14 -17.68 2.67
N LEU A 95 0.68 -16.97 1.64
CA LEU A 95 0.03 -15.67 1.81
C LEU A 95 -1.23 -15.75 2.68
N ASP A 96 -2.00 -16.83 2.61
CA ASP A 96 -3.29 -16.94 3.32
C ASP A 96 -3.10 -17.15 4.84
N ALA A 97 -1.96 -17.65 5.25
CA ALA A 97 -1.61 -17.77 6.68
C ALA A 97 -1.26 -16.41 7.33
N LEU A 98 -0.77 -15.45 6.55
CA LEU A 98 -0.33 -14.16 7.09
C LEU A 98 -1.47 -13.34 7.72
N PRO A 99 -2.65 -13.14 7.09
CA PRO A 99 -3.76 -12.38 7.68
C PRO A 99 -4.38 -13.05 8.93
N VAL A 100 -4.12 -14.32 9.14
CA VAL A 100 -4.53 -15.05 10.36
C VAL A 100 -3.58 -14.77 11.49
N ALA A 101 -2.29 -14.73 11.21
CA ALA A 101 -1.24 -14.55 12.21
C ALA A 101 -1.00 -13.07 12.57
N TYR A 102 -1.18 -12.14 11.62
CA TYR A 102 -0.75 -10.75 11.76
C TYR A 102 -1.90 -9.75 11.61
N PRO A 103 -1.81 -8.57 12.28
CA PRO A 103 -2.78 -7.49 12.14
C PRO A 103 -2.98 -7.09 10.68
N THR A 104 -4.23 -7.17 10.22
CA THR A 104 -4.58 -7.01 8.81
C THR A 104 -5.72 -6.05 8.62
N VAL A 105 -5.49 -4.99 7.82
CA VAL A 105 -6.46 -3.97 7.44
C VAL A 105 -7.06 -4.30 6.08
N VAL A 106 -8.38 -4.18 5.97
CA VAL A 106 -9.15 -4.35 4.73
C VAL A 106 -9.97 -3.09 4.46
N GLY A 107 -9.78 -2.49 3.30
CA GLY A 107 -10.59 -1.35 2.82
C GLY A 107 -11.37 -1.69 1.53
N ASN A 108 -10.83 -2.60 0.74
CA ASN A 108 -11.48 -3.23 -0.40
C ASN A 108 -11.41 -4.75 -0.18
N PRO A 109 -12.52 -5.51 -0.34
CA PRO A 109 -12.53 -6.97 -0.12
C PRO A 109 -11.51 -7.77 -0.92
N GLU A 110 -11.09 -7.25 -2.08
CA GLU A 110 -10.12 -7.88 -2.98
C GLU A 110 -8.66 -7.60 -2.61
N ARG A 111 -8.43 -6.77 -1.59
CA ARG A 111 -7.10 -6.29 -1.20
C ARG A 111 -6.99 -6.22 0.31
N PHE A 112 -5.79 -6.36 0.82
CA PHE A 112 -5.53 -6.20 2.25
C PHE A 112 -4.11 -5.76 2.50
N ARG A 113 -3.89 -5.24 3.71
CA ARG A 113 -2.58 -4.80 4.18
C ARG A 113 -2.28 -5.42 5.52
N ILE A 114 -1.09 -6.00 5.66
CA ILE A 114 -0.60 -6.61 6.89
C ILE A 114 0.42 -5.68 7.50
N LEU A 115 0.29 -5.39 8.80
CA LEU A 115 1.15 -4.47 9.53
C LEU A 115 2.09 -5.20 10.47
N PHE A 116 3.32 -4.68 10.56
CA PHE A 116 4.38 -5.22 11.41
C PHE A 116 5.13 -4.08 12.09
N GLN A 117 5.74 -4.40 13.24
CA GLN A 117 6.78 -3.58 13.84
C GLN A 117 8.09 -3.77 13.08
N VAL A 118 8.78 -2.68 12.75
CA VAL A 118 10.14 -2.74 12.19
C VAL A 118 11.10 -3.24 13.27
N PRO A 119 11.94 -4.25 13.01
CA PRO A 119 12.93 -4.74 13.98
C PRO A 119 13.87 -3.64 14.45
N ASP A 120 14.37 -3.73 15.69
CA ASP A 120 15.28 -2.76 16.24
C ASP A 120 16.60 -2.67 15.45
N GLY A 121 17.10 -1.44 15.29
CA GLY A 121 18.33 -1.19 14.53
C GLY A 121 18.20 -1.39 13.02
N VAL A 122 17.00 -1.67 12.50
CA VAL A 122 16.75 -1.83 11.06
C VAL A 122 16.08 -0.59 10.48
N GLU A 123 16.57 -0.14 9.33
CA GLU A 123 15.94 0.86 8.50
C GLU A 123 15.39 0.20 7.22
N LEU A 124 14.15 0.49 6.89
CA LEU A 124 13.45 -0.03 5.72
C LEU A 124 12.94 1.11 4.85
N SER A 125 12.95 0.89 3.54
CA SER A 125 12.39 1.81 2.54
C SER A 125 11.26 1.15 1.77
N ARG A 126 10.45 1.95 1.07
CA ARG A 126 9.37 1.43 0.23
C ARG A 126 9.93 0.71 -0.99
N HIS A 127 9.36 -0.45 -1.29
CA HIS A 127 9.55 -1.18 -2.52
C HIS A 127 8.20 -1.55 -3.15
N SER A 128 8.16 -1.75 -4.46
CA SER A 128 6.96 -2.15 -5.19
C SER A 128 7.31 -3.19 -6.25
N LEU A 129 6.57 -4.28 -6.25
CA LEU A 129 6.57 -5.25 -7.33
C LEU A 129 5.41 -4.98 -8.26
N SER A 130 5.70 -4.84 -9.56
CA SER A 130 4.67 -4.66 -10.58
C SER A 130 4.91 -5.61 -11.74
N TRP A 131 3.87 -6.27 -12.20
CA TRP A 131 3.91 -7.10 -13.38
C TRP A 131 3.41 -6.36 -14.61
N PRO A 132 3.83 -6.73 -15.83
CA PRO A 132 3.23 -6.23 -17.05
C PRO A 132 1.76 -6.62 -17.14
N ASN A 133 1.02 -5.95 -17.97
CA ASN A 133 -0.35 -6.35 -18.27
C ASN A 133 -0.34 -7.58 -19.18
N GLU A 134 -1.18 -8.57 -18.91
CA GLU A 134 -1.27 -9.79 -19.72
C GLU A 134 -1.61 -9.51 -21.19
N LYS A 135 -2.44 -8.49 -21.45
CA LYS A 135 -2.83 -8.06 -22.81
C LYS A 135 -1.74 -7.29 -23.54
N ASP A 136 -0.69 -6.87 -22.82
CA ASP A 136 0.44 -6.09 -23.34
C ASP A 136 1.74 -6.41 -22.56
N PRO A 137 2.23 -7.66 -22.67
CA PRO A 137 3.36 -8.12 -21.86
C PRO A 137 4.67 -7.34 -22.10
N ASP A 138 4.91 -6.87 -23.31
CA ASP A 138 6.09 -6.09 -23.69
C ASP A 138 5.91 -4.57 -23.58
N GLY A 139 4.69 -4.10 -23.27
CA GLY A 139 4.34 -2.69 -23.13
C GLY A 139 4.26 -1.92 -24.45
N SER A 140 4.25 -2.62 -25.58
CA SER A 140 4.24 -1.98 -26.91
C SER A 140 2.93 -1.26 -27.21
N LYS A 141 1.79 -1.89 -26.89
CA LYS A 141 0.46 -1.31 -27.08
C LYS A 141 0.24 -0.09 -26.17
N PHE A 142 0.70 -0.17 -24.92
CA PHE A 142 0.66 0.96 -23.98
C PHE A 142 1.44 2.17 -24.52
N LYS A 143 2.65 1.96 -25.03
CA LYS A 143 3.46 3.03 -25.64
C LYS A 143 2.76 3.66 -26.87
N LEU A 144 2.16 2.82 -27.72
CA LEU A 144 1.39 3.32 -28.88
C LEU A 144 0.17 4.14 -28.43
N ALA A 145 -0.56 3.68 -27.42
CA ALA A 145 -1.69 4.43 -26.88
C ALA A 145 -1.25 5.78 -26.28
N GLN A 146 -0.12 5.82 -25.56
CA GLN A 146 0.45 7.08 -25.06
C GLN A 146 0.84 8.05 -26.18
N ALA A 147 1.49 7.56 -27.24
CA ALA A 147 1.82 8.38 -28.40
C ALA A 147 0.56 8.93 -29.07
N ALA A 148 -0.50 8.13 -29.20
CA ALA A 148 -1.78 8.57 -29.75
C ALA A 148 -2.48 9.62 -28.88
N ILE A 149 -2.36 9.55 -27.53
CA ILE A 149 -2.87 10.58 -26.61
C ILE A 149 -2.18 11.94 -26.90
N LEU A 150 -0.85 11.93 -27.03
CA LEU A 150 -0.09 13.16 -27.32
C LEU A 150 -0.49 13.75 -28.66
N ALA A 151 -0.58 12.94 -29.71
CA ALA A 151 -0.99 13.39 -31.06
C ALA A 151 -2.42 13.94 -31.08
N ALA A 152 -3.37 13.31 -30.33
CA ALA A 152 -4.74 13.80 -30.21
C ALA A 152 -4.79 15.15 -29.48
N LYS A 153 -3.99 15.31 -28.42
CA LYS A 153 -3.87 16.57 -27.68
C LYS A 153 -3.35 17.71 -28.55
N GLU A 154 -2.33 17.46 -29.36
CA GLU A 154 -1.78 18.47 -30.33
C GLU A 154 -2.79 18.89 -31.35
N LYS A 155 -3.69 18.00 -31.79
CA LYS A 155 -4.77 18.28 -32.76
C LYS A 155 -6.03 18.85 -32.11
N GLY A 156 -6.11 18.93 -30.77
CA GLY A 156 -7.31 19.37 -30.06
C GLY A 156 -8.47 18.36 -30.10
N ASP A 157 -8.19 17.10 -30.43
CA ASP A 157 -9.19 16.02 -30.51
C ASP A 157 -9.41 15.39 -29.14
N ALA A 158 -10.34 15.97 -28.38
CA ALA A 158 -10.65 15.53 -27.01
C ALA A 158 -11.30 14.13 -26.96
N GLU A 159 -12.07 13.75 -27.98
CA GLU A 159 -12.71 12.43 -28.05
C GLU A 159 -11.67 11.33 -28.21
N GLN A 160 -10.78 11.49 -29.19
CA GLN A 160 -9.69 10.55 -29.44
C GLN A 160 -8.74 10.48 -28.25
N GLN A 161 -8.42 11.62 -27.62
CA GLN A 161 -7.61 11.66 -26.41
C GLN A 161 -8.23 10.80 -25.29
N THR A 162 -9.53 10.98 -25.01
CA THR A 162 -10.27 10.22 -24.00
C THR A 162 -10.27 8.73 -24.31
N LYS A 163 -10.55 8.35 -25.56
CA LYS A 163 -10.56 6.95 -26.01
C LYS A 163 -9.19 6.28 -25.82
N MET A 164 -8.12 6.97 -26.21
CA MET A 164 -6.77 6.44 -26.05
C MET A 164 -6.32 6.41 -24.60
N GLN A 165 -6.79 7.34 -23.74
CA GLN A 165 -6.53 7.31 -22.31
C GLN A 165 -7.16 6.08 -21.66
N VAL A 166 -8.41 5.75 -21.97
CA VAL A 166 -9.08 4.54 -21.48
C VAL A 166 -8.32 3.29 -21.92
N LEU A 167 -7.87 3.24 -23.18
CA LEU A 167 -7.05 2.13 -23.67
C LEU A 167 -5.73 2.04 -22.91
N ALA A 168 -4.98 3.14 -22.77
CA ALA A 168 -3.73 3.17 -22.05
C ALA A 168 -3.91 2.71 -20.59
N ASP A 169 -4.96 3.19 -19.91
CA ASP A 169 -5.27 2.80 -18.53
C ASP A 169 -5.54 1.29 -18.40
N SER A 170 -6.18 0.69 -19.40
CA SER A 170 -6.45 -0.76 -19.44
C SER A 170 -5.22 -1.63 -19.73
N LEU A 171 -4.12 -1.03 -20.21
CA LEU A 171 -2.88 -1.71 -20.58
C LEU A 171 -1.72 -1.45 -19.59
N LYS A 172 -1.95 -0.63 -18.56
CA LYS A 172 -0.93 -0.33 -17.54
C LYS A 172 -0.44 -1.60 -16.86
N ARG A 173 0.83 -1.58 -16.51
CA ARG A 173 1.36 -2.52 -15.50
C ARG A 173 0.53 -2.37 -14.22
N PHE A 174 0.35 -3.46 -13.50
CA PHE A 174 -0.35 -3.44 -12.23
C PHE A 174 0.61 -3.76 -11.08
N THR A 175 0.31 -3.21 -9.91
CA THR A 175 1.05 -3.52 -8.71
C THR A 175 0.60 -4.87 -8.18
N VAL A 176 1.54 -5.78 -7.94
CA VAL A 176 1.30 -7.07 -7.31
C VAL A 176 1.19 -6.85 -5.80
N PHE A 177 2.24 -6.27 -5.21
CA PHE A 177 2.25 -5.83 -3.82
C PHE A 177 3.28 -4.72 -3.60
N GLU A 178 3.16 -4.04 -2.46
CA GLU A 178 4.15 -3.11 -1.97
C GLU A 178 4.68 -3.53 -0.60
N LEU A 179 5.98 -3.40 -0.40
CA LEU A 179 6.62 -3.36 0.90
C LEU A 179 6.72 -1.89 1.30
N ARG A 180 6.00 -1.49 2.34
CA ARG A 180 5.83 -0.09 2.70
C ARG A 180 6.49 0.21 4.04
N ALA A 181 7.41 1.17 4.05
CA ALA A 181 8.12 1.65 5.23
C ALA A 181 8.66 3.07 5.00
N GLY A 182 9.15 3.71 6.05
CA GLY A 182 9.73 5.06 5.97
C GLY A 182 8.67 6.16 5.85
N LEU A 183 8.96 7.19 5.05
CA LEU A 183 8.09 8.38 4.92
C LEU A 183 6.89 8.14 4.00
N VAL A 184 6.13 7.10 4.28
CA VAL A 184 4.84 6.79 3.68
C VAL A 184 3.77 6.66 4.76
N GLN A 185 2.51 6.70 4.38
CA GLN A 185 1.41 6.54 5.32
C GLN A 185 0.45 5.43 4.84
N ASP A 186 -0.18 4.79 5.80
CA ASP A 186 -1.20 3.76 5.58
C ASP A 186 -2.50 4.14 6.26
N VAL A 187 -3.61 4.14 5.49
CA VAL A 187 -4.93 4.45 6.05
C VAL A 187 -5.34 3.38 7.06
N LEU A 188 -5.83 3.82 8.21
CA LEU A 188 -6.24 2.96 9.33
C LEU A 188 -7.75 2.94 9.53
N PRO A 189 -8.32 1.83 10.04
CA PRO A 189 -9.70 1.82 10.55
C PRO A 189 -9.93 2.87 11.66
N PRO A 190 -11.13 3.45 11.76
CA PRO A 190 -12.34 3.27 10.96
C PRO A 190 -12.50 4.31 9.84
N SER A 191 -11.41 4.69 9.16
CA SER A 191 -11.45 5.59 8.00
C SER A 191 -12.37 5.05 6.90
N ILE A 192 -12.97 5.94 6.09
CA ILE A 192 -13.81 5.52 4.97
C ILE A 192 -12.96 5.37 3.71
N HIS A 193 -13.09 4.23 3.05
CA HIS A 193 -12.44 3.95 1.77
C HIS A 193 -13.16 4.69 0.63
N PRO A 194 -12.51 5.62 -0.10
CA PRO A 194 -13.19 6.48 -1.07
C PRO A 194 -13.81 5.71 -2.25
N GLY A 195 -13.22 4.60 -2.66
CA GLY A 195 -13.74 3.82 -3.79
C GLY A 195 -14.91 2.90 -3.45
N THR A 196 -15.01 2.41 -2.19
CA THR A 196 -16.10 1.53 -1.76
C THR A 196 -17.16 2.25 -0.94
N GLY A 197 -16.84 3.43 -0.40
CA GLY A 197 -17.69 4.15 0.56
C GLY A 197 -17.84 3.45 1.92
N ARG A 198 -17.14 2.34 2.16
CA ARG A 198 -17.20 1.55 3.38
C ARG A 198 -16.03 1.86 4.30
N PRO A 199 -16.18 1.63 5.63
CA PRO A 199 -15.05 1.74 6.54
C PRO A 199 -13.94 0.75 6.21
N TYR A 200 -12.69 1.16 6.43
CA TYR A 200 -11.62 0.21 6.64
C TYR A 200 -11.89 -0.57 7.92
N THR A 201 -11.61 -1.85 7.92
CA THR A 201 -11.82 -2.74 9.06
C THR A 201 -10.56 -3.54 9.37
N TRP A 202 -10.47 -4.02 10.59
CA TRP A 202 -9.47 -5.01 10.99
C TRP A 202 -10.02 -6.41 10.76
N ARG A 203 -9.37 -7.21 9.92
CA ARG A 203 -9.63 -8.65 9.82
C ARG A 203 -9.05 -9.39 11.02
N ASN A 204 -7.80 -9.05 11.39
CA ASN A 204 -7.13 -9.50 12.59
C ASN A 204 -6.52 -8.26 13.27
N PRO A 205 -7.16 -7.71 14.32
CA PRO A 205 -6.70 -6.48 14.96
C PRO A 205 -5.47 -6.71 15.84
N PRO A 206 -4.66 -5.66 16.10
CA PRO A 206 -3.63 -5.72 17.13
C PRO A 206 -4.21 -6.08 18.49
N LYS A 207 -3.48 -6.91 19.27
CA LYS A 207 -3.96 -7.45 20.57
C LYS A 207 -3.59 -6.59 21.78
N GLY A 208 -3.13 -5.35 21.58
CA GLY A 208 -2.89 -4.38 22.65
C GLY A 208 -1.43 -4.27 23.13
N GLU A 209 -0.53 -5.10 22.64
CA GLU A 209 0.91 -5.06 23.00
C GLU A 209 1.78 -4.53 21.84
N GLY A 210 1.22 -3.62 21.02
CA GLY A 210 1.86 -3.15 19.79
C GLY A 210 1.65 -4.10 18.61
N LEU A 211 2.40 -3.88 17.55
CA LEU A 211 2.41 -4.75 16.38
C LEU A 211 3.47 -5.85 16.53
N PRO A 212 3.20 -7.06 16.03
CA PRO A 212 4.23 -8.11 16.01
C PRO A 212 5.38 -7.69 15.09
N VAL A 213 6.59 -8.11 15.45
CA VAL A 213 7.80 -7.81 14.68
C VAL A 213 7.72 -8.45 13.29
N LEU A 214 8.24 -7.74 12.29
CA LEU A 214 8.34 -8.25 10.91
C LEU A 214 9.12 -9.57 10.89
N PRO A 215 8.54 -10.67 10.37
CA PRO A 215 9.22 -11.97 10.36
C PRO A 215 10.45 -11.98 9.44
N ASP A 216 11.44 -12.79 9.80
CA ASP A 216 12.77 -12.82 9.16
C ASP A 216 12.71 -13.11 7.65
N ASN A 217 11.80 -13.97 7.21
CA ASN A 217 11.63 -14.26 5.79
C ASN A 217 11.18 -13.03 4.99
N LEU A 218 10.24 -12.23 5.50
CA LEU A 218 9.84 -10.97 4.88
C LEU A 218 10.93 -9.90 5.00
N LEU A 219 11.62 -9.83 6.14
CA LEU A 219 12.76 -8.93 6.32
C LEU A 219 13.88 -9.23 5.31
N ASN A 220 14.13 -10.51 5.03
CA ASN A 220 15.11 -10.92 4.04
C ASN A 220 14.78 -10.44 2.62
N ILE A 221 13.49 -10.48 2.22
CA ILE A 221 13.04 -9.90 0.95
C ILE A 221 13.38 -8.41 0.91
N TRP A 222 13.07 -7.68 1.97
CA TRP A 222 13.31 -6.25 2.04
C TRP A 222 14.80 -5.91 1.87
N LYS A 223 15.66 -6.63 2.60
CA LYS A 223 17.12 -6.43 2.54
C LYS A 223 17.73 -6.83 1.19
N ASN A 224 17.19 -7.85 0.55
CA ASN A 224 17.68 -8.39 -0.72
C ASN A 224 16.74 -8.08 -1.90
N TRP A 225 16.05 -6.93 -1.85
CA TRP A 225 15.01 -6.56 -2.79
C TRP A 225 15.41 -6.70 -4.26
N GLY A 226 16.63 -6.32 -4.65
CA GLY A 226 17.07 -6.39 -6.04
C GLY A 226 17.13 -7.82 -6.60
N ILE A 227 17.52 -8.79 -5.78
CA ILE A 227 17.56 -10.22 -6.15
C ILE A 227 16.12 -10.73 -6.21
N PHE A 228 15.37 -10.56 -5.14
CA PHE A 228 13.98 -11.01 -5.05
C PHE A 228 13.12 -10.44 -6.19
N LYS A 229 13.23 -9.14 -6.47
CA LYS A 229 12.44 -8.49 -7.53
C LYS A 229 12.69 -9.11 -8.88
N ARG A 230 13.95 -9.41 -9.22
CA ARG A 230 14.30 -10.06 -10.49
C ARG A 230 13.64 -11.44 -10.62
N ASP A 231 13.68 -12.24 -9.55
CA ASP A 231 13.12 -13.57 -9.53
C ASP A 231 11.57 -13.52 -9.55
N ALA A 232 10.99 -12.58 -8.81
CA ALA A 232 9.54 -12.32 -8.81
C ALA A 232 9.03 -11.77 -10.15
N GLU A 233 9.80 -10.94 -10.86
CA GLU A 233 9.45 -10.50 -12.22
C GLU A 233 9.53 -11.66 -13.23
N ALA A 234 10.47 -12.58 -13.06
CA ALA A 234 10.58 -13.78 -13.88
C ALA A 234 9.46 -14.80 -13.62
N ALA A 235 8.88 -14.80 -12.43
CA ALA A 235 7.74 -15.65 -12.08
C ALA A 235 6.41 -15.21 -12.73
N CYS A 236 6.37 -14.05 -13.41
CA CYS A 236 5.18 -13.60 -14.13
C CYS A 236 4.86 -14.56 -15.30
N PRO A 237 3.68 -15.23 -15.34
CA PRO A 237 3.37 -16.26 -16.33
C PRO A 237 3.38 -15.78 -17.79
N TRP A 238 3.19 -14.48 -18.01
CA TRP A 238 3.17 -13.84 -19.32
C TRP A 238 4.32 -12.85 -19.53
N ALA A 239 5.36 -12.90 -18.68
CA ALA A 239 6.54 -12.07 -18.90
C ALA A 239 7.19 -12.40 -20.25
N PRO A 240 7.62 -11.39 -21.05
CA PRO A 240 8.33 -11.64 -22.27
C PRO A 240 9.60 -12.45 -21.98
N VAL A 241 9.83 -13.52 -22.72
CA VAL A 241 11.07 -14.28 -22.62
C VAL A 241 12.24 -13.33 -22.94
N GLN A 242 13.07 -13.07 -21.95
CA GLN A 242 14.25 -12.23 -22.16
C GLN A 242 15.17 -12.93 -23.16
N LYS A 243 15.31 -12.35 -24.36
CA LYS A 243 16.34 -12.81 -25.31
C LYS A 243 17.70 -12.64 -24.61
N PRO A 244 18.56 -13.66 -24.66
CA PRO A 244 19.91 -13.55 -24.09
C PRO A 244 20.59 -12.31 -24.69
N LYS A 245 21.14 -11.44 -23.84
CA LYS A 245 21.94 -10.32 -24.31
C LYS A 245 23.07 -10.89 -25.13
N LYS A 246 23.19 -10.51 -26.42
CA LYS A 246 24.39 -10.82 -27.20
C LYS A 246 25.59 -10.25 -26.42
N VAL A 247 26.44 -11.13 -25.96
CA VAL A 247 27.74 -10.72 -25.44
C VAL A 247 28.53 -10.21 -26.66
N THR A 248 28.72 -8.91 -26.70
CA THR A 248 29.62 -8.24 -27.66
C THR A 248 31.01 -8.21 -27.08
#